data_7c2d4a93c1ea2b16ce980c7247df8107
#
_entry.id   7c2d4a93c1ea2b16ce980c7247df8107
#
_cell.length_a   1.000
_cell.length_b   1.000
_cell.length_c   1.000
_cell.angle_alpha   90.00
_cell.angle_beta   90.00
_cell.angle_gamma   90.00
#
_symmetry.space_group_name_H-M   'P 1'
#
loop_
_entity.id
_entity.type
_entity.pdbx_description
1 polymer ?
#
loop_
_entity_poly.entity_id
_entity_poly.type
_entity_poly.pdbx_seq_one_letter_code
_entity_poly.pdbx_strand_id
1 'polypeptide(L)'
;AENPFGYMDAFNSNFCTPPALKKIVCEALQIFEHAFLTKSKTFAACCFVWDDALEEILAENGIQGIQSGAWQLISSGTTTNKLRRKLHFTGECNRLGQVYTVRNCAYEPARLQNAADSAEKCYRQILDAFHNHKPAVINSHRVNYIGSISEHNAQENLKGLVWLLKKAVKEIPDLEFVSTEDLLEIINQEKA
;
A
#
# COMPACT_ATOMS: atom_id res chain seq x y z
N ALA A 1 13.14 26.88 -3.59
CA ALA A 1 12.12 26.60 -4.60
C ALA A 1 11.06 25.75 -3.92
N GLU A 2 9.79 26.16 -3.94
CA GLU A 2 8.69 25.35 -3.43
C GLU A 2 8.61 24.09 -4.28
N ASN A 3 8.54 22.94 -3.61
CA ASN A 3 8.41 21.66 -4.29
C ASN A 3 7.01 21.56 -4.91
N PRO A 4 6.85 21.60 -6.25
CA PRO A 4 5.55 21.59 -6.89
C PRO A 4 4.78 20.28 -6.74
N PHE A 5 5.44 19.21 -6.28
CA PHE A 5 4.84 17.88 -6.13
C PHE A 5 4.42 17.54 -4.69
N GLY A 6 4.72 18.41 -3.72
CA GLY A 6 4.32 18.24 -2.33
C GLY A 6 4.82 16.94 -1.71
N TYR A 7 3.94 16.22 -1.00
CA TYR A 7 4.30 15.00 -0.26
C TYR A 7 4.74 13.81 -1.15
N MET A 8 4.47 13.83 -2.45
CA MET A 8 4.90 12.79 -3.39
C MET A 8 6.42 12.65 -3.45
N ASP A 9 7.16 13.74 -3.16
CA ASP A 9 8.60 13.77 -3.22
C ASP A 9 9.29 13.50 -1.88
N ALA A 10 8.54 13.16 -0.84
CA ALA A 10 9.09 12.93 0.49
C ALA A 10 10.19 11.86 0.50
N PHE A 11 10.06 10.85 -0.36
CA PHE A 11 11.02 9.74 -0.50
C PHE A 11 11.76 9.74 -1.84
N ASN A 12 11.74 10.85 -2.55
CA ASN A 12 12.44 11.03 -3.82
C ASN A 12 13.86 11.56 -3.55
N SER A 13 14.88 10.78 -3.87
CA SER A 13 16.29 11.11 -3.61
C SER A 13 16.79 12.37 -4.32
N ASN A 14 16.09 12.86 -5.35
CA ASN A 14 16.40 14.15 -5.95
C ASN A 14 16.09 15.33 -5.01
N PHE A 15 15.18 15.16 -4.05
CA PHE A 15 14.70 16.23 -3.16
C PHE A 15 15.01 15.95 -1.69
N CYS A 16 15.31 14.70 -1.34
CA CYS A 16 15.56 14.30 0.04
C CYS A 16 16.88 13.52 0.13
N THR A 17 17.83 14.03 0.92
CA THR A 17 19.12 13.36 1.13
C THR A 17 18.98 12.10 1.99
N PRO A 18 19.88 11.10 1.87
CA PRO A 18 19.81 9.89 2.71
C PRO A 18 19.76 10.17 4.22
N PRO A 19 20.49 11.14 4.81
CA PRO A 19 20.34 11.47 6.22
C PRO A 19 18.96 12.03 6.57
N ALA A 20 18.35 12.83 5.70
CA ALA A 20 17.01 13.35 5.90
C ALA A 20 15.95 12.23 5.78
N LEU A 21 16.10 11.32 4.82
CA LEU A 21 15.27 10.13 4.69
C LEU A 21 15.33 9.25 5.95
N LYS A 22 16.54 8.98 6.46
CA LYS A 22 16.75 8.20 7.68
C LYS A 22 16.04 8.85 8.87
N LYS A 23 16.17 10.16 9.03
CA LYS A 23 15.47 10.91 10.08
C LYS A 23 13.95 10.75 9.97
N ILE A 24 13.37 10.97 8.79
CA ILE A 24 11.93 10.84 8.54
C ILE A 24 11.44 9.42 8.90
N VAL A 25 12.14 8.39 8.44
CA VAL A 25 11.78 6.99 8.71
C VAL A 25 11.84 6.68 10.19
N CYS A 26 12.95 7.04 10.87
CA CYS A 26 13.10 6.79 12.30
C CYS A 26 12.01 7.50 13.13
N GLU A 27 11.74 8.77 12.85
CA GLU A 27 10.68 9.53 13.53
C GLU A 27 9.29 8.90 13.28
N ALA A 28 8.98 8.51 12.05
CA ALA A 28 7.71 7.86 11.72
C ALA A 28 7.53 6.52 12.45
N LEU A 29 8.59 5.70 12.53
CA LEU A 29 8.56 4.43 13.25
C LEU A 29 8.39 4.62 14.76
N GLN A 30 9.04 5.63 15.34
CA GLN A 30 8.86 5.98 16.76
C GLN A 30 7.43 6.44 17.07
N ILE A 31 6.85 7.28 16.20
CA ILE A 31 5.45 7.72 16.33
C ILE A 31 4.52 6.51 16.23
N PHE A 32 4.75 5.60 15.28
CA PHE A 32 3.96 4.39 15.12
C PHE A 32 4.05 3.50 16.37
N GLU A 33 5.26 3.21 16.86
CA GLU A 33 5.47 2.38 18.04
C GLU A 33 4.81 3.00 19.30
N HIS A 34 4.90 4.32 19.45
CA HIS A 34 4.23 5.01 20.55
C HIS A 34 2.70 4.93 20.45
N ALA A 35 2.14 5.07 19.24
CA ALA A 35 0.69 5.08 19.03
C ALA A 35 0.05 3.68 19.12
N PHE A 36 0.75 2.65 18.66
CA PHE A 36 0.20 1.29 18.52
C PHE A 36 0.84 0.27 19.49
N LEU A 37 1.82 0.68 20.28
CA LEU A 37 2.55 -0.17 21.24
C LEU A 37 3.20 -1.41 20.60
N THR A 38 3.50 -1.33 19.31
CA THR A 38 4.16 -2.37 18.53
C THR A 38 5.03 -1.75 17.44
N LYS A 39 6.05 -2.46 16.98
CA LYS A 39 6.89 -2.03 15.87
C LYS A 39 6.26 -2.41 14.54
N SER A 40 6.24 -1.50 13.59
CA SER A 40 5.80 -1.83 12.23
C SER A 40 6.85 -2.70 11.54
N LYS A 41 6.40 -3.76 10.87
CA LYS A 41 7.22 -4.60 9.98
C LYS A 41 7.04 -4.23 8.51
N THR A 42 6.10 -3.34 8.20
CA THR A 42 5.78 -2.96 6.81
C THR A 42 5.81 -1.45 6.60
N PHE A 43 6.02 -1.04 5.37
CA PHE A 43 6.07 0.36 4.97
C PHE A 43 5.37 0.58 3.63
N ALA A 44 4.72 1.73 3.46
CA ALA A 44 4.15 2.17 2.20
C ALA A 44 4.65 3.58 1.88
N ALA A 45 5.41 3.73 0.80
CA ALA A 45 5.87 5.03 0.33
C ALA A 45 4.73 5.88 -0.25
N CYS A 46 4.77 7.19 -0.01
CA CYS A 46 3.83 8.13 -0.59
C CYS A 46 3.82 8.01 -2.12
N CYS A 47 2.63 7.84 -2.71
CA CYS A 47 2.42 7.71 -4.15
C CYS A 47 3.32 6.66 -4.85
N PHE A 48 3.86 5.72 -4.07
CA PHE A 48 4.79 4.69 -4.55
C PHE A 48 6.06 5.25 -5.19
N VAL A 49 6.53 6.41 -4.72
CA VAL A 49 7.78 7.03 -5.14
C VAL A 49 8.87 6.71 -4.11
N TRP A 50 9.86 5.92 -4.48
CA TRP A 50 11.05 5.63 -3.65
C TRP A 50 12.18 5.03 -4.50
N ASP A 51 13.36 4.89 -3.93
CA ASP A 51 14.52 4.25 -4.53
C ASP A 51 15.23 3.29 -3.54
N ASP A 52 16.32 2.69 -3.99
CA ASP A 52 17.09 1.71 -3.23
C ASP A 52 17.61 2.26 -1.90
N ALA A 53 17.91 3.57 -1.83
CA ALA A 53 18.39 4.18 -0.58
C ALA A 53 17.32 4.15 0.52
N LEU A 54 16.04 4.31 0.17
CA LEU A 54 14.96 4.13 1.13
C LEU A 54 14.84 2.67 1.57
N GLU A 55 14.97 1.71 0.65
CA GLU A 55 14.90 0.28 0.99
C GLU A 55 15.99 -0.12 1.99
N GLU A 56 17.22 0.40 1.82
CA GLU A 56 18.32 0.19 2.77
C GLU A 56 17.98 0.73 4.16
N ILE A 57 17.51 1.97 4.24
CA ILE A 57 17.11 2.60 5.51
C ILE A 57 15.98 1.81 6.18
N LEU A 58 14.99 1.36 5.41
CA LEU A 58 13.88 0.56 5.92
C LEU A 58 14.36 -0.79 6.47
N ALA A 59 15.27 -1.49 5.77
CA ALA A 59 15.84 -2.75 6.21
C ALA A 59 16.65 -2.58 7.52
N GLU A 60 17.49 -1.54 7.61
CA GLU A 60 18.25 -1.19 8.83
C GLU A 60 17.32 -0.96 10.04
N ASN A 61 16.08 -0.54 9.82
CA ASN A 61 15.08 -0.28 10.85
C ASN A 61 14.05 -1.40 11.04
N GLY A 62 14.33 -2.60 10.50
CA GLY A 62 13.53 -3.80 10.75
C GLY A 62 12.28 -3.94 9.88
N ILE A 63 12.12 -3.13 8.83
CA ILE A 63 11.02 -3.26 7.89
C ILE A 63 11.29 -4.44 6.95
N GLN A 64 10.39 -5.41 6.97
CA GLN A 64 10.46 -6.67 6.23
C GLN A 64 9.62 -6.67 4.97
N GLY A 65 8.61 -5.80 4.89
CA GLY A 65 7.68 -5.71 3.76
C GLY A 65 7.46 -4.31 3.25
N ILE A 66 7.36 -4.17 1.93
CA ILE A 66 7.08 -2.90 1.26
C ILE A 66 5.74 -3.04 0.53
N GLN A 67 4.75 -2.27 1.01
CA GLN A 67 3.44 -2.20 0.38
C GLN A 67 3.50 -1.28 -0.83
N SER A 68 3.12 -1.79 -1.99
CA SER A 68 3.23 -1.10 -3.27
C SER A 68 1.94 -1.17 -4.08
N GLY A 69 1.83 -0.32 -5.08
CA GLY A 69 1.05 -0.62 -6.28
C GLY A 69 1.86 -1.50 -7.23
N ALA A 70 1.30 -1.86 -8.39
CA ALA A 70 2.03 -2.63 -9.39
C ALA A 70 3.29 -1.88 -9.90
N TRP A 71 3.31 -0.56 -9.81
CA TRP A 71 4.41 0.27 -10.31
C TRP A 71 5.04 1.10 -9.21
N GLN A 72 6.30 0.84 -8.91
CA GLN A 72 7.17 1.75 -8.19
C GLN A 72 7.61 2.87 -9.14
N LEU A 73 7.63 4.09 -8.64
CA LEU A 73 8.16 5.25 -9.33
C LEU A 73 9.54 5.59 -8.76
N ILE A 74 10.57 5.56 -9.61
CA ILE A 74 11.96 5.76 -9.20
C ILE A 74 12.46 7.05 -9.84
N SER A 75 13.12 7.90 -9.06
CA SER A 75 13.79 9.07 -9.58
C SER A 75 14.84 8.70 -10.62
N SER A 76 14.90 9.43 -11.73
CA SER A 76 15.89 9.18 -12.78
C SER A 76 17.29 9.71 -12.47
N GLY A 77 17.45 10.41 -11.34
CA GLY A 77 18.73 11.05 -10.98
C GLY A 77 19.15 12.19 -11.89
N THR A 78 18.28 12.62 -12.80
CA THR A 78 18.53 13.72 -13.74
C THR A 78 17.71 14.94 -13.34
N THR A 79 18.11 16.13 -13.80
CA THR A 79 17.38 17.40 -13.62
C THR A 79 15.99 17.42 -14.25
N THR A 80 15.63 16.38 -14.99
CA THR A 80 14.29 16.19 -15.51
C THR A 80 13.45 15.42 -14.48
N ASN A 81 12.29 15.96 -14.12
CA ASN A 81 11.31 15.32 -13.20
C ASN A 81 10.71 14.02 -13.78
N LYS A 82 11.44 13.29 -14.62
CA LYS A 82 10.98 12.01 -15.18
C LYS A 82 11.23 10.91 -14.17
N LEU A 83 10.16 10.20 -13.80
CA LEU A 83 10.20 8.99 -12.97
C LEU A 83 10.27 7.77 -13.89
N ARG A 84 11.18 6.84 -13.59
CA ARG A 84 11.17 5.51 -14.20
C ARG A 84 10.15 4.66 -13.47
N ARG A 85 9.63 3.64 -14.14
CA ARG A 85 8.71 2.67 -13.56
C ARG A 85 9.40 1.33 -13.39
N LYS A 86 9.21 0.70 -12.22
CA LYS A 86 9.60 -0.68 -11.98
C LYS A 86 8.35 -1.46 -11.56
N LEU A 87 8.11 -2.58 -12.21
CA LEU A 87 6.98 -3.45 -11.91
C LEU A 87 7.33 -4.33 -10.71
N HIS A 88 6.37 -4.50 -9.81
CA HIS A 88 6.48 -5.42 -8.68
C HIS A 88 5.34 -6.42 -8.64
N PHE A 89 5.60 -7.55 -8.03
CA PHE A 89 4.65 -8.64 -7.78
C PHE A 89 4.61 -8.97 -6.30
N THR A 90 3.46 -9.35 -5.79
CA THR A 90 3.35 -9.86 -4.42
C THR A 90 4.22 -11.11 -4.26
N GLY A 91 5.06 -11.11 -3.22
CA GLY A 91 6.00 -12.18 -2.96
C GLY A 91 7.38 -11.99 -3.60
N GLU A 92 7.59 -11.01 -4.50
CA GLU A 92 8.92 -10.62 -4.96
C GLU A 92 9.74 -10.10 -3.79
N CYS A 93 11.05 -10.42 -3.75
CA CYS A 93 11.98 -9.87 -2.77
C CYS A 93 12.96 -8.92 -3.44
N ASN A 94 13.32 -7.85 -2.74
CA ASN A 94 14.48 -7.06 -3.12
C ASN A 94 15.79 -7.75 -2.66
N ARG A 95 16.95 -7.14 -2.98
CA ARG A 95 18.28 -7.63 -2.61
C ARG A 95 18.55 -7.71 -1.10
N LEU A 96 17.72 -7.04 -0.29
CA LEU A 96 17.82 -7.01 1.17
C LEU A 96 16.88 -8.03 1.84
N GLY A 97 16.15 -8.82 1.04
CA GLY A 97 15.19 -9.81 1.53
C GLY A 97 13.82 -9.23 1.91
N GLN A 98 13.58 -7.93 1.67
CA GLN A 98 12.27 -7.34 1.91
C GLN A 98 11.27 -7.80 0.85
N VAL A 99 10.06 -8.18 1.27
CA VAL A 99 9.00 -8.71 0.41
C VAL A 99 8.09 -7.57 -0.05
N TYR A 100 7.78 -7.52 -1.35
CA TYR A 100 6.77 -6.62 -1.87
C TYR A 100 5.37 -7.24 -1.74
N THR A 101 4.41 -6.43 -1.26
CA THR A 101 2.98 -6.75 -1.31
C THR A 101 2.29 -5.74 -2.21
N VAL A 102 1.67 -6.23 -3.29
CA VAL A 102 1.10 -5.36 -4.33
C VAL A 102 -0.40 -5.29 -4.19
N ARG A 103 -0.93 -4.08 -4.09
CA ARG A 103 -2.36 -3.80 -4.05
C ARG A 103 -2.96 -4.08 -5.43
N ASN A 104 -3.78 -5.11 -5.53
CA ASN A 104 -4.34 -5.62 -6.78
C ASN A 104 -5.88 -5.50 -6.86
N CYS A 105 -6.54 -5.16 -5.75
CA CYS A 105 -7.96 -4.90 -5.70
C CYS A 105 -8.22 -3.46 -5.25
N ALA A 106 -9.22 -2.79 -5.81
CA ALA A 106 -9.49 -1.38 -5.51
C ALA A 106 -10.97 -1.15 -5.16
N TYR A 107 -11.21 -0.68 -3.93
CA TYR A 107 -12.50 -0.15 -3.52
C TYR A 107 -12.38 1.37 -3.34
N GLU A 108 -12.71 2.14 -4.39
CA GLU A 108 -12.51 3.59 -4.46
C GLU A 108 -13.79 4.31 -4.93
N PRO A 109 -14.89 4.22 -4.16
CA PRO A 109 -16.18 4.77 -4.59
C PRO A 109 -16.18 6.29 -4.73
N ALA A 110 -15.44 7.04 -3.91
CA ALA A 110 -15.33 8.49 -4.05
C ALA A 110 -14.77 8.91 -5.41
N ARG A 111 -13.94 8.06 -6.03
CA ARG A 111 -13.34 8.30 -7.34
C ARG A 111 -14.31 7.95 -8.49
N LEU A 112 -15.15 6.95 -8.29
CA LEU A 112 -16.12 6.48 -9.29
C LEU A 112 -17.51 7.12 -9.11
N GLN A 113 -17.74 7.84 -8.00
CA GLN A 113 -19.02 8.42 -7.60
C GLN A 113 -20.18 7.38 -7.53
N ASN A 114 -19.83 6.11 -7.34
CA ASN A 114 -20.77 5.01 -7.23
C ASN A 114 -20.19 3.89 -6.34
N ALA A 115 -20.79 3.72 -5.18
CA ALA A 115 -20.35 2.74 -4.19
C ALA A 115 -20.63 1.29 -4.64
N ALA A 116 -21.79 1.05 -5.28
CA ALA A 116 -22.18 -0.29 -5.73
C ALA A 116 -21.29 -0.78 -6.87
N ASP A 117 -21.04 0.05 -7.88
CA ASP A 117 -20.15 -0.30 -9.01
C ASP A 117 -18.72 -0.52 -8.53
N SER A 118 -18.25 0.31 -7.59
CA SER A 118 -16.91 0.14 -7.00
C SER A 118 -16.79 -1.16 -6.23
N ALA A 119 -17.82 -1.54 -5.46
CA ALA A 119 -17.85 -2.79 -4.72
C ALA A 119 -17.89 -4.00 -5.64
N GLU A 120 -18.74 -4.00 -6.66
CA GLU A 120 -18.83 -5.09 -7.64
C GLU A 120 -17.52 -5.26 -8.43
N LYS A 121 -16.89 -4.14 -8.84
CA LYS A 121 -15.59 -4.17 -9.50
C LYS A 121 -14.50 -4.74 -8.60
N CYS A 122 -14.45 -4.30 -7.35
CA CYS A 122 -13.50 -4.81 -6.37
C CYS A 122 -13.71 -6.31 -6.12
N TYR A 123 -14.97 -6.76 -6.01
CA TYR A 123 -15.29 -8.18 -5.85
C TYR A 123 -14.77 -9.03 -7.02
N ARG A 124 -14.95 -8.59 -8.27
CA ARG A 124 -14.38 -9.28 -9.44
C ARG A 124 -12.85 -9.35 -9.37
N GLN A 125 -12.19 -8.27 -8.95
CA GLN A 125 -10.73 -8.28 -8.76
C GLN A 125 -10.28 -9.26 -7.68
N ILE A 126 -11.06 -9.43 -6.60
CA ILE A 126 -10.81 -10.45 -5.57
C ILE A 126 -10.90 -11.86 -6.18
N LEU A 127 -11.94 -12.14 -6.94
CA LEU A 127 -12.08 -13.44 -7.63
C LEU A 127 -10.96 -13.69 -8.63
N ASP A 128 -10.58 -12.68 -9.40
CA ASP A 128 -9.45 -12.76 -10.34
C ASP A 128 -8.12 -13.03 -9.62
N ALA A 129 -7.89 -12.40 -8.46
CA ALA A 129 -6.70 -12.64 -7.66
C ALA A 129 -6.64 -14.10 -7.20
N PHE A 130 -7.72 -14.63 -6.63
CA PHE A 130 -7.78 -16.00 -6.15
C PHE A 130 -7.73 -17.03 -7.29
N HIS A 131 -8.38 -16.76 -8.41
CA HIS A 131 -8.25 -17.60 -9.61
C HIS A 131 -6.80 -17.74 -10.09
N ASN A 132 -6.00 -16.70 -9.89
CA ASN A 132 -4.58 -16.69 -10.22
C ASN A 132 -3.67 -17.09 -9.04
N HIS A 133 -4.20 -17.68 -7.98
CA HIS A 133 -3.46 -18.08 -6.79
C HIS A 133 -2.66 -16.93 -6.17
N LYS A 134 -3.28 -15.74 -6.07
CA LYS A 134 -2.70 -14.55 -5.47
C LYS A 134 -3.57 -14.04 -4.33
N PRO A 135 -2.98 -13.46 -3.27
CA PRO A 135 -3.76 -12.78 -2.25
C PRO A 135 -4.48 -11.56 -2.85
N ALA A 136 -5.69 -11.30 -2.37
CA ALA A 136 -6.44 -10.10 -2.70
C ALA A 136 -6.06 -8.96 -1.75
N VAL A 137 -5.22 -8.05 -2.19
CA VAL A 137 -4.79 -6.88 -1.39
C VAL A 137 -5.60 -5.66 -1.80
N ILE A 138 -6.57 -5.30 -0.93
CA ILE A 138 -7.53 -4.23 -1.22
C ILE A 138 -6.92 -2.86 -0.94
N ASN A 139 -6.95 -1.98 -1.93
CA ASN A 139 -6.64 -0.56 -1.80
C ASN A 139 -7.92 0.24 -1.59
N SER A 140 -7.97 1.02 -0.51
CA SER A 140 -9.06 1.97 -0.28
C SER A 140 -8.55 3.16 0.52
N HIS A 141 -8.85 4.37 0.07
CA HIS A 141 -8.39 5.59 0.71
C HIS A 141 -9.40 6.12 1.73
N ARG A 142 -8.87 6.75 2.79
CA ARG A 142 -9.69 7.35 3.86
C ARG A 142 -10.75 8.33 3.36
N VAL A 143 -10.51 9.00 2.21
CA VAL A 143 -11.48 9.95 1.61
C VAL A 143 -12.83 9.30 1.33
N ASN A 144 -12.88 7.98 1.15
CA ASN A 144 -14.12 7.23 0.95
C ASN A 144 -15.02 7.22 2.20
N TYR A 145 -14.45 7.48 3.39
CA TYR A 145 -15.10 7.25 4.69
C TYR A 145 -15.18 8.50 5.57
N ILE A 146 -14.61 9.65 5.13
CA ILE A 146 -14.63 10.89 5.92
C ILE A 146 -15.97 11.57 5.79
N GLY A 147 -16.78 11.54 6.85
CA GLY A 147 -18.07 12.20 6.93
C GLY A 147 -18.00 13.72 7.00
N SER A 148 -16.88 14.30 7.45
CA SER A 148 -16.71 15.77 7.55
C SER A 148 -16.73 16.50 6.19
N ILE A 149 -16.44 15.79 5.08
CA ILE A 149 -16.54 16.36 3.73
C ILE A 149 -17.96 16.15 3.18
N SER A 150 -18.49 14.93 3.32
CA SER A 150 -19.83 14.55 2.90
C SER A 150 -20.29 13.33 3.69
N GLU A 151 -21.18 13.53 4.66
CA GLU A 151 -21.70 12.45 5.48
C GLU A 151 -22.46 11.42 4.63
N HIS A 152 -23.24 11.86 3.67
CA HIS A 152 -23.97 10.99 2.75
C HIS A 152 -23.01 10.07 1.98
N ASN A 153 -21.93 10.61 1.41
CA ASN A 153 -20.95 9.80 0.69
C ASN A 153 -20.28 8.77 1.62
N ALA A 154 -19.92 9.17 2.84
CA ALA A 154 -19.30 8.24 3.78
C ALA A 154 -20.24 7.08 4.14
N GLN A 155 -21.52 7.36 4.37
CA GLN A 155 -22.54 6.35 4.68
C GLN A 155 -22.75 5.37 3.50
N GLU A 156 -22.91 5.88 2.28
CA GLU A 156 -23.11 5.03 1.09
C GLU A 156 -21.86 4.20 0.78
N ASN A 157 -20.68 4.78 0.94
CA ASN A 157 -19.42 4.08 0.72
C ASN A 157 -19.20 2.99 1.78
N LEU A 158 -19.57 3.22 3.03
CA LEU A 158 -19.54 2.19 4.08
C LEU A 158 -20.54 1.07 3.79
N LYS A 159 -21.75 1.37 3.32
CA LYS A 159 -22.72 0.34 2.89
C LYS A 159 -22.15 -0.54 1.77
N GLY A 160 -21.51 0.07 0.77
CA GLY A 160 -20.85 -0.65 -0.32
C GLY A 160 -19.71 -1.55 0.18
N LEU A 161 -18.89 -1.07 1.12
CA LEU A 161 -17.84 -1.88 1.74
C LEU A 161 -18.44 -3.07 2.51
N VAL A 162 -19.46 -2.84 3.31
CA VAL A 162 -20.14 -3.91 4.06
C VAL A 162 -20.73 -4.95 3.11
N TRP A 163 -21.35 -4.51 2.01
CA TRP A 163 -21.86 -5.41 0.98
C TRP A 163 -20.73 -6.26 0.37
N LEU A 164 -19.60 -5.62 -0.02
CA LEU A 164 -18.43 -6.30 -0.57
C LEU A 164 -17.91 -7.39 0.36
N LEU A 165 -17.67 -7.04 1.62
CA LEU A 165 -17.14 -7.99 2.61
C LEU A 165 -18.11 -9.13 2.90
N LYS A 166 -19.41 -8.85 3.08
CA LYS A 166 -20.44 -9.88 3.28
C LYS A 166 -20.56 -10.82 2.08
N LYS A 167 -20.47 -10.29 0.85
CA LYS A 167 -20.50 -11.09 -0.37
C LYS A 167 -19.29 -12.00 -0.44
N ALA A 168 -18.09 -11.46 -0.19
CA ALA A 168 -16.85 -12.23 -0.19
C ALA A 168 -16.90 -13.39 0.81
N VAL A 169 -17.28 -13.13 2.07
CA VAL A 169 -17.40 -14.17 3.11
C VAL A 169 -18.44 -15.24 2.73
N LYS A 170 -19.54 -14.83 2.09
CA LYS A 170 -20.62 -15.77 1.72
C LYS A 170 -20.26 -16.67 0.54
N GLU A 171 -19.53 -16.13 -0.44
CA GLU A 171 -19.36 -16.78 -1.75
C GLU A 171 -17.98 -17.41 -1.94
N ILE A 172 -17.00 -17.05 -1.09
CA ILE A 172 -15.64 -17.59 -1.17
C ILE A 172 -15.43 -18.54 0.01
N PRO A 173 -15.30 -19.85 -0.21
CA PRO A 173 -15.00 -20.81 0.84
C PRO A 173 -13.64 -20.54 1.48
N ASP A 174 -13.54 -20.78 2.77
CA ASP A 174 -12.27 -20.71 3.54
C ASP A 174 -11.54 -19.36 3.41
N LEU A 175 -12.32 -18.26 3.22
CA LEU A 175 -11.78 -16.92 3.14
C LEU A 175 -11.23 -16.48 4.49
N GLU A 176 -9.95 -16.10 4.51
CA GLU A 176 -9.28 -15.51 5.67
C GLU A 176 -8.95 -14.04 5.44
N PHE A 177 -9.16 -13.24 6.48
CA PHE A 177 -8.70 -11.84 6.52
C PHE A 177 -7.42 -11.77 7.34
N VAL A 178 -6.36 -11.31 6.72
CA VAL A 178 -5.04 -11.22 7.35
C VAL A 178 -4.51 -9.79 7.29
N SER A 179 -3.68 -9.41 8.25
CA SER A 179 -2.91 -8.18 8.16
C SER A 179 -1.79 -8.33 7.11
N THR A 180 -1.17 -7.21 6.73
CA THR A 180 0.00 -7.29 5.83
C THR A 180 1.18 -8.02 6.50
N GLU A 181 1.32 -7.94 7.81
CA GLU A 181 2.36 -8.67 8.55
C GLU A 181 2.12 -10.18 8.51
N ASP A 182 0.87 -10.63 8.75
CA ASP A 182 0.51 -12.06 8.64
C ASP A 182 0.72 -12.56 7.20
N LEU A 183 0.39 -11.74 6.20
CA LEU A 183 0.64 -12.07 4.80
C LEU A 183 2.14 -12.27 4.51
N LEU A 184 3.01 -11.44 5.10
CA LEU A 184 4.46 -11.64 4.97
C LEU A 184 4.92 -12.95 5.59
N GLU A 185 4.37 -13.34 6.74
CA GLU A 185 4.69 -14.60 7.40
C GLU A 185 4.27 -15.80 6.55
N ILE A 186 3.06 -15.77 5.97
CA ILE A 186 2.58 -16.78 5.02
C ILE A 186 3.52 -16.88 3.80
N ILE A 187 3.86 -15.77 3.17
CA ILE A 187 4.75 -15.75 2.00
C ILE A 187 6.14 -16.31 2.33
N ASN A 188 6.66 -16.01 3.50
CA ASN A 188 7.98 -16.51 3.92
C ASN A 188 7.97 -18.00 4.24
N GLN A 189 6.87 -18.53 4.80
CA GLN A 189 6.70 -19.96 5.06
C GLN A 189 6.61 -20.77 3.76
N GLU A 190 5.95 -20.25 2.72
CA GLU A 190 5.87 -20.92 1.41
C GLU A 190 7.19 -20.95 0.64
N LYS A 191 8.17 -20.11 1.02
CA LYS A 191 9.49 -20.05 0.40
C LYS A 191 10.53 -20.94 1.08
N ALA A 192 10.25 -21.36 2.31
CA ALA A 192 11.16 -22.18 3.13
C ALA A 192 11.06 -23.67 2.78
#